data_2b7861ef0a98947e6a7fea03bed062cf
#
_entry.id   2b7861ef0a98947e6a7fea03bed062cf
#
_cell.length_a   1.000
_cell.length_b   1.000
_cell.length_c   1.000
_cell.angle_alpha   90.00
_cell.angle_beta   90.00
_cell.angle_gamma   90.00
#
_symmetry.space_group_name_H-M   'P 1'
#
loop_
_entity.id
_entity.type
_entity.pdbx_description
1 polymer ?
#
loop_
_entity_poly.entity_id
_entity_poly.type
_entity_poly.pdbx_seq_one_letter_code
_entity_poly.pdbx_strand_id
1 'polypeptide(L)'
;GRGAGKRGGRGNAGMNKHRVMTRIKYMPKHWGMHGFNRHPSLRNVNTTVNVGQLEEIAGDSDSVDLTEMGIDKLLGSGKITKALSITVSEASARAVEKIEAAGGSLDTDGDDEWGEWEEE
;
A
#
# COMPACT_ATOMS: atom_id res chain seq x y z
N GLY A 1 -7.01 -31.19 -30.48
CA GLY A 1 -7.13 -30.99 -29.05
C GLY A 1 -7.89 -29.74 -28.66
N ARG A 2 -8.82 -29.89 -27.75
CA ARG A 2 -9.64 -28.77 -27.23
C ARG A 2 -8.97 -27.96 -26.13
N GLY A 3 -8.09 -28.58 -25.37
CA GLY A 3 -7.37 -27.94 -24.25
C GLY A 3 -5.87 -27.86 -24.53
N ALA A 4 -5.10 -27.57 -23.49
CA ALA A 4 -3.66 -27.44 -23.55
C ALA A 4 -2.87 -28.73 -23.24
N GLY A 5 -3.55 -29.87 -22.97
CA GLY A 5 -2.91 -31.12 -22.57
C GLY A 5 -1.91 -31.69 -23.59
N LYS A 6 -2.24 -31.63 -24.87
CA LYS A 6 -1.33 -32.06 -25.96
C LYS A 6 -0.18 -31.09 -26.25
N ARG A 7 -0.26 -29.88 -25.70
CA ARG A 7 0.74 -28.80 -25.86
C ARG A 7 1.62 -28.59 -24.62
N GLY A 8 1.59 -29.50 -23.65
CA GLY A 8 2.39 -29.46 -22.46
C GLY A 8 1.83 -28.63 -21.30
N GLY A 9 0.59 -28.17 -21.38
CA GLY A 9 -0.08 -27.39 -20.34
C GLY A 9 0.11 -25.88 -20.47
N ARG A 10 -0.26 -25.17 -19.42
CA ARG A 10 -0.19 -23.70 -19.34
C ARG A 10 0.61 -23.25 -18.12
N GLY A 11 1.13 -22.04 -18.16
CA GLY A 11 1.87 -21.44 -17.08
C GLY A 11 3.10 -22.28 -16.68
N ASN A 12 3.28 -22.52 -15.39
CA ASN A 12 4.39 -23.30 -14.85
C ASN A 12 4.11 -24.80 -14.75
N ALA A 13 3.18 -25.35 -15.54
CA ALA A 13 2.93 -26.78 -15.56
C ALA A 13 4.17 -27.57 -16.03
N GLY A 14 4.39 -28.73 -15.46
CA GLY A 14 5.48 -29.62 -15.82
C GLY A 14 6.84 -29.28 -15.23
N MET A 15 6.91 -28.46 -14.19
CA MET A 15 8.16 -28.04 -13.53
C MET A 15 8.98 -29.22 -12.96
N ASN A 16 8.37 -30.34 -12.64
CA ASN A 16 9.06 -31.56 -12.21
C ASN A 16 9.23 -32.58 -13.34
N LYS A 17 8.75 -32.29 -14.53
CA LYS A 17 8.80 -33.21 -15.68
C LYS A 17 9.44 -32.52 -16.89
N HIS A 18 8.66 -32.17 -17.88
CA HIS A 18 9.20 -31.62 -19.13
C HIS A 18 9.85 -30.23 -19.01
N ARG A 19 9.56 -29.48 -17.93
CA ARG A 19 10.18 -28.19 -17.65
C ARG A 19 11.18 -28.22 -16.47
N VAL A 20 11.67 -29.40 -16.12
CA VAL A 20 12.59 -29.56 -14.98
C VAL A 20 13.88 -28.74 -15.17
N MET A 21 14.39 -28.63 -16.39
CA MET A 21 15.59 -27.84 -16.66
C MET A 21 15.38 -26.34 -16.49
N THR A 22 14.20 -25.85 -16.82
CA THR A 22 13.80 -24.46 -16.55
C THR A 22 13.79 -24.17 -15.05
N ARG A 23 13.25 -25.09 -14.26
CA ARG A 23 13.25 -24.96 -12.80
C ARG A 23 14.67 -24.98 -12.22
N ILE A 24 15.51 -25.90 -12.65
CA ILE A 24 16.89 -26.03 -12.15
C ILE A 24 17.71 -24.79 -12.50
N LYS A 25 17.58 -24.27 -13.72
CA LYS A 25 18.38 -23.17 -14.21
C LYS A 25 17.91 -21.80 -13.69
N TYR A 26 16.61 -21.52 -13.70
CA TYR A 26 16.08 -20.19 -13.42
C TYR A 26 15.39 -20.09 -12.07
N MET A 27 14.89 -21.19 -11.52
CA MET A 27 14.12 -21.20 -10.27
C MET A 27 14.59 -22.30 -9.32
N PRO A 28 15.87 -22.34 -8.93
CA PRO A 28 16.45 -23.44 -8.13
C PRO A 28 15.78 -23.56 -6.74
N LYS A 29 15.23 -22.47 -6.21
CA LYS A 29 14.57 -22.42 -4.89
C LYS A 29 13.05 -22.41 -4.99
N HIS A 30 12.48 -22.84 -6.11
CA HIS A 30 11.03 -22.81 -6.32
C HIS A 30 10.27 -23.78 -5.40
N TRP A 31 10.82 -24.96 -5.15
CA TRP A 31 10.23 -25.97 -4.29
C TRP A 31 10.69 -25.86 -2.84
N GLY A 32 9.79 -26.21 -1.95
CA GLY A 32 10.06 -26.27 -0.53
C GLY A 32 9.62 -25.01 0.22
N MET A 33 9.82 -25.05 1.51
CA MET A 33 9.55 -23.94 2.41
C MET A 33 10.82 -23.13 2.59
N HIS A 34 10.75 -21.83 2.30
CA HIS A 34 11.89 -20.92 2.42
C HIS A 34 11.62 -19.85 3.47
N GLY A 35 12.57 -19.71 4.40
CA GLY A 35 12.49 -18.71 5.46
C GLY A 35 11.39 -18.99 6.48
N PHE A 36 11.03 -17.97 7.21
CA PHE A 36 9.97 -18.00 8.22
C PHE A 36 9.25 -16.63 8.25
N ASN A 37 7.99 -16.67 8.63
CA ASN A 37 7.20 -15.46 8.81
C ASN A 37 7.45 -14.87 10.20
N ARG A 38 7.57 -13.54 10.28
CA ARG A 38 7.60 -12.84 11.57
C ARG A 38 6.30 -13.09 12.32
N HIS A 39 6.41 -13.22 13.62
CA HIS A 39 5.23 -13.35 14.46
C HIS A 39 4.31 -12.13 14.28
N PRO A 40 2.98 -12.31 14.20
CA PRO A 40 2.05 -11.20 13.99
C PRO A 40 2.17 -10.05 15.00
N SER A 41 2.51 -10.33 16.25
CA SER A 41 2.70 -9.31 17.28
C SER A 41 3.90 -8.38 17.04
N LEU A 42 4.85 -8.78 16.20
CA LEU A 42 6.02 -7.99 15.82
C LEU A 42 5.78 -7.13 14.57
N ARG A 43 4.63 -7.28 13.93
CA ARG A 43 4.28 -6.52 12.73
C ARG A 43 3.56 -5.24 13.13
N ASN A 44 4.03 -4.13 12.58
CA ASN A 44 3.30 -2.87 12.67
C ASN A 44 2.21 -2.86 11.61
N VAL A 45 0.96 -2.80 12.04
CA VAL A 45 -0.19 -2.69 11.14
C VAL A 45 -0.81 -1.32 11.34
N ASN A 46 -0.71 -0.46 10.33
CA ASN A 46 -1.28 0.87 10.37
C ASN A 46 -2.78 0.80 10.03
N THR A 47 -3.58 1.49 10.81
CA THR A 47 -4.98 1.73 10.49
C THR A 47 -5.05 2.83 9.44
N THR A 48 -5.69 2.56 8.32
CA THR A 48 -5.70 3.46 7.17
C THR A 48 -7.11 3.94 6.84
N VAL A 49 -7.18 5.16 6.33
CA VAL A 49 -8.42 5.77 5.80
C VAL A 49 -8.11 6.40 4.44
N ASN A 50 -9.07 6.39 3.55
CA ASN A 50 -8.96 7.04 2.24
C ASN A 50 -9.54 8.45 2.25
N VAL A 51 -9.02 9.29 1.37
CA VAL A 51 -9.50 10.68 1.17
C VAL A 51 -11.01 10.72 0.91
N GLY A 52 -11.55 9.77 0.15
CA GLY A 52 -13.00 9.70 -0.12
C GLY A 52 -13.89 9.45 1.09
N GLN A 53 -13.33 8.95 2.19
CA GLN A 53 -14.07 8.69 3.43
C GLN A 53 -14.02 9.87 4.41
N LEU A 54 -13.14 10.85 4.17
CA LEU A 54 -12.97 12.00 5.07
C LEU A 54 -14.22 12.85 5.21
N GLU A 55 -14.97 13.02 4.15
CA GLU A 55 -16.22 13.81 4.19
C GLU A 55 -17.28 13.16 5.07
N GLU A 56 -17.36 11.84 5.09
CA GLU A 56 -18.25 11.09 5.97
C GLU A 56 -17.81 11.16 7.43
N ILE A 57 -16.50 11.09 7.68
CA ILE A 57 -15.90 11.17 9.01
C ILE A 57 -16.04 12.59 9.58
N ALA A 58 -15.78 13.60 8.76
CA ALA A 58 -15.88 15.00 9.16
C ALA A 58 -17.32 15.45 9.44
N GLY A 59 -18.29 14.92 8.68
CA GLY A 59 -19.67 15.38 8.74
C GLY A 59 -19.78 16.87 8.44
N ASP A 60 -20.22 17.65 9.43
CA ASP A 60 -20.37 19.10 9.35
C ASP A 60 -19.13 19.88 9.85
N SER A 61 -18.10 19.17 10.32
CA SER A 61 -16.87 19.79 10.82
C SER A 61 -15.90 20.13 9.69
N ASP A 62 -15.19 21.24 9.80
CA ASP A 62 -14.15 21.65 8.87
C ASP A 62 -12.75 21.14 9.29
N SER A 63 -12.62 20.58 10.48
CA SER A 63 -11.38 20.01 11.01
C SER A 63 -11.58 18.57 11.46
N VAL A 64 -10.61 17.72 11.15
CA VAL A 64 -10.62 16.29 11.51
C VAL A 64 -9.25 15.91 12.09
N ASP A 65 -9.25 15.37 13.29
CA ASP A 65 -8.07 14.78 13.89
C ASP A 65 -8.14 13.25 13.76
N LEU A 66 -7.39 12.72 12.82
CA LEU A 66 -7.34 11.28 12.56
C LEU A 66 -6.50 10.55 13.62
N THR A 67 -5.54 11.22 14.21
CA THR A 67 -4.68 10.65 15.26
C THR A 67 -5.49 10.33 16.52
N GLU A 68 -6.39 11.21 16.94
CA GLU A 68 -7.30 10.95 18.04
C GLU A 68 -8.27 9.79 17.77
N MET A 69 -8.64 9.59 16.50
CA MET A 69 -9.48 8.47 16.07
C MET A 69 -8.72 7.13 15.97
N GLY A 70 -7.41 7.12 16.21
CA GLY A 70 -6.56 5.93 16.09
C GLY A 70 -6.24 5.54 14.65
N ILE A 71 -6.30 6.48 13.73
CA ILE A 71 -5.95 6.30 12.32
C ILE A 71 -4.53 6.79 12.10
N ASP A 72 -3.67 5.91 11.59
CA ASP A 72 -2.24 6.16 11.47
C ASP A 72 -1.87 6.76 10.12
N LYS A 73 -2.56 6.37 9.06
CA LYS A 73 -2.20 6.77 7.70
C LYS A 73 -3.38 7.13 6.82
N LEU A 74 -3.23 8.23 6.09
CA LEU A 74 -4.18 8.71 5.10
C LEU A 74 -3.73 8.30 3.69
N LEU A 75 -4.63 7.64 2.95
CA LEU A 75 -4.42 7.20 1.58
C LEU A 75 -5.23 8.02 0.57
N GLY A 76 -4.74 8.08 -0.66
CA GLY A 76 -5.27 8.96 -1.70
C GLY A 76 -6.40 8.39 -2.57
N SER A 77 -7.09 7.33 -2.15
CA SER A 77 -8.21 6.79 -2.92
C SER A 77 -9.49 7.60 -2.71
N GLY A 78 -10.26 7.77 -3.77
CA GLY A 78 -11.52 8.53 -3.73
C GLY A 78 -11.36 9.99 -4.10
N LYS A 79 -12.41 10.76 -3.88
CA LYS A 79 -12.49 12.18 -4.18
C LYS A 79 -12.87 12.95 -2.92
N ILE A 80 -12.35 14.16 -2.80
CA ILE A 80 -12.72 15.12 -1.78
C ILE A 80 -13.18 16.43 -2.47
N THR A 81 -14.25 17.01 -1.99
CA THR A 81 -14.81 18.26 -2.50
C THR A 81 -14.74 19.39 -1.49
N LYS A 82 -14.72 19.04 -0.19
CA LYS A 82 -14.63 20.00 0.91
C LYS A 82 -13.18 20.34 1.25
N ALA A 83 -12.93 21.59 1.57
CA ALA A 83 -11.67 22.01 2.18
C ALA A 83 -11.69 21.65 3.65
N LEU A 84 -10.85 20.68 4.06
CA LEU A 84 -10.75 20.19 5.43
C LEU A 84 -9.35 20.43 5.99
N SER A 85 -9.27 20.75 7.27
CA SER A 85 -8.02 20.75 8.03
C SER A 85 -7.85 19.38 8.70
N ILE A 86 -6.79 18.67 8.36
CA ILE A 86 -6.61 17.28 8.76
C ILE A 86 -5.28 17.13 9.50
N THR A 87 -5.33 16.48 10.67
CA THR A 87 -4.15 16.08 11.44
C THR A 87 -4.01 14.57 11.38
N VAL A 88 -2.85 14.08 10.92
CA VAL A 88 -2.57 12.64 10.79
C VAL A 88 -1.07 12.37 10.92
N SER A 89 -0.69 11.18 11.40
CA SER A 89 0.72 10.82 11.55
C SER A 89 1.44 10.67 10.21
N GLU A 90 0.82 10.02 9.25
CA GLU A 90 1.39 9.81 7.92
C GLU A 90 0.36 10.04 6.81
N ALA A 91 0.79 10.58 5.68
CA ALA A 91 -0.05 10.72 4.48
C ALA A 91 0.70 10.27 3.22
N SER A 92 -0.02 9.70 2.26
CA SER A 92 0.55 9.39 0.95
C SER A 92 0.62 10.64 0.07
N ALA A 93 1.57 10.71 -0.85
CA ALA A 93 1.74 11.83 -1.77
C ALA A 93 0.43 12.20 -2.51
N ARG A 94 -0.30 11.20 -3.01
CA ARG A 94 -1.59 11.41 -3.68
C ARG A 94 -2.68 11.96 -2.75
N ALA A 95 -2.64 11.63 -1.46
CA ALA A 95 -3.57 12.18 -0.49
C ALA A 95 -3.29 13.66 -0.27
N VAL A 96 -2.02 14.03 -0.10
CA VAL A 96 -1.57 15.42 0.02
C VAL A 96 -2.02 16.25 -1.18
N GLU A 97 -1.71 15.81 -2.40
CA GLU A 97 -2.10 16.48 -3.64
C GLU A 97 -3.61 16.75 -3.75
N LYS A 98 -4.42 15.75 -3.37
CA LYS A 98 -5.88 15.87 -3.45
C LYS A 98 -6.46 16.82 -2.39
N ILE A 99 -5.90 16.85 -1.21
CA ILE A 99 -6.32 17.73 -0.12
C ILE A 99 -5.95 19.18 -0.47
N GLU A 100 -4.73 19.42 -0.92
CA GLU A 100 -4.27 20.73 -1.38
C GLU A 100 -5.09 21.24 -2.58
N ALA A 101 -5.38 20.38 -3.54
CA ALA A 101 -6.24 20.71 -4.69
C ALA A 101 -7.67 21.07 -4.27
N ALA A 102 -8.18 20.49 -3.18
CA ALA A 102 -9.48 20.85 -2.60
C ALA A 102 -9.43 22.11 -1.73
N GLY A 103 -8.25 22.68 -1.50
CA GLY A 103 -8.05 23.86 -0.65
C GLY A 103 -7.98 23.58 0.84
N GLY A 104 -7.80 22.30 1.23
CA GLY A 104 -7.59 21.89 2.60
C GLY A 104 -6.14 22.06 3.07
N SER A 105 -5.92 21.90 4.35
CA SER A 105 -4.60 21.83 4.96
C SER A 105 -4.36 20.44 5.60
N LEU A 106 -3.13 20.00 5.57
CA LEU A 106 -2.72 18.73 6.16
C LEU A 106 -1.54 18.97 7.09
N ASP A 107 -1.74 18.65 8.37
CA ASP A 107 -0.69 18.63 9.37
C ASP A 107 -0.28 17.19 9.62
N THR A 108 0.98 16.87 9.39
CA THR A 108 1.55 15.54 9.65
C THR A 108 2.49 15.63 10.86
N ASP A 109 2.31 14.74 11.83
CA ASP A 109 3.19 14.63 12.99
C ASP A 109 4.54 13.96 12.67
N GLY A 110 4.68 13.42 11.47
CA GLY A 110 5.92 12.84 10.98
C GLY A 110 6.84 13.93 10.46
N ASP A 111 7.93 14.15 11.17
CA ASP A 111 9.02 15.01 10.75
C ASP A 111 9.38 14.79 9.29
N ASP A 112 9.50 15.87 8.55
CA ASP A 112 10.12 15.94 7.23
C ASP A 112 11.61 15.61 7.26
N GLU A 113 12.00 14.57 8.01
CA GLU A 113 13.36 14.04 8.10
C GLU A 113 13.71 13.06 6.97
N TRP A 114 13.24 13.30 5.78
CA TRP A 114 13.94 12.83 4.60
C TRP A 114 14.73 14.01 4.04
N GLY A 115 15.77 14.37 4.82
CA GLY A 115 16.72 15.39 4.42
C GLY A 115 17.22 15.15 3.01
N GLU A 116 17.27 16.25 2.29
CA GLU A 116 17.93 16.40 1.03
C GLU A 116 19.25 15.63 1.03
N TRP A 117 19.34 14.60 0.19
CA TRP A 117 20.64 14.08 -0.23
C TRP A 117 21.23 15.13 -1.15
N GLU A 118 22.01 16.05 -0.57
CA GLU A 118 22.87 16.90 -1.36
C GLU A 118 23.84 16.00 -2.14
N GLU A 119 23.69 15.97 -3.45
CA GLU A 119 24.68 15.45 -4.37
C GLU A 119 25.90 16.38 -4.32
N GLU A 120 27.02 15.89 -3.75
CA GLU A 120 28.37 16.39 -4.02
C GLU A 120 29.00 15.66 -5.20
#